data_6a013487ec30b9cae98450e0c592627c
#
_entry.id   6a013487ec30b9cae98450e0c592627c
#
_cell.length_a   1.000
_cell.length_b   1.000
_cell.length_c   1.000
_cell.angle_alpha   90.00
_cell.angle_beta   90.00
_cell.angle_gamma   90.00
#
_symmetry.space_group_name_H-M   'P 1'
#
loop_
_entity.id
_entity.type
_entity.pdbx_description
1 polymer ?
#
loop_
_entity_poly.entity_id
_entity_poly.type
_entity_poly.pdbx_seq_one_letter_code
_entity_poly.pdbx_strand_id
1 'polypeptide(L)'
;MANEIWTIKRCLEWTKEYLAERGEEHPRLSAEWLLCAATGLARIDLYMRMDETLNAAQLETMHAAVVRRAKGEPLPVSYTHLTL
;
A
#
# COMPACT_ATOMS: atom_id res chain seq x y z
N MET A 1 -2.81 -1.83 20.03
CA MET A 1 -3.15 -2.42 19.62
C MET A 1 -4.41 -2.29 18.95
N ALA A 2 -5.34 -2.82 19.29
CA ALA A 2 -6.58 -2.84 18.60
C ALA A 2 -7.20 -1.48 18.41
N ASN A 3 -6.83 -0.54 19.23
CA ASN A 3 -7.43 0.77 19.16
C ASN A 3 -6.75 1.75 18.23
N GLU A 4 -5.72 1.31 17.57
CA GLU A 4 -5.04 2.22 16.67
C GLU A 4 -5.87 2.50 15.46
N ILE A 5 -5.87 3.76 15.07
CA ILE A 5 -6.59 4.18 13.87
C ILE A 5 -5.56 4.31 12.75
N TRP A 6 -5.80 3.57 11.69
CA TRP A 6 -4.91 3.62 10.54
C TRP A 6 -5.60 4.36 9.40
N THR A 7 -5.16 5.61 9.19
CA THR A 7 -5.62 6.36 8.03
C THR A 7 -4.81 5.94 6.82
N ILE A 8 -5.29 6.32 5.64
CA ILE A 8 -4.58 6.04 4.41
C ILE A 8 -3.20 6.67 4.47
N LYS A 9 -3.12 7.91 4.95
CA LYS A 9 -1.83 8.59 5.06
C LYS A 9 -0.87 7.84 5.96
N ARG A 10 -1.34 7.41 7.12
CA ARG A 10 -0.50 6.70 8.07
C ARG A 10 0.00 5.39 7.49
N CYS A 11 -0.88 4.66 6.84
CA CYS A 11 -0.53 3.39 6.24
C CYS A 11 0.48 3.58 5.11
N LEU A 12 0.29 4.62 4.31
CA LEU A 12 1.20 4.91 3.22
C LEU A 12 2.60 5.22 3.73
N GLU A 13 2.70 6.05 4.77
CA GLU A 13 3.99 6.42 5.30
C GLU A 13 4.68 5.26 5.98
N TRP A 14 3.92 4.46 6.73
CA TRP A 14 4.50 3.29 7.37
C TRP A 14 5.04 2.31 6.33
N THR A 15 4.26 2.06 5.28
CA THR A 15 4.65 1.13 4.25
C THR A 15 5.87 1.63 3.50
N LYS A 16 5.91 2.92 3.22
CA LYS A 16 7.04 3.53 2.54
C LYS A 16 8.33 3.30 3.33
N GLU A 17 8.28 3.55 4.63
CA GLU A 17 9.46 3.39 5.46
C GLU A 17 9.85 1.92 5.58
N TYR A 18 8.86 1.06 5.75
CA TYR A 18 9.13 -0.36 5.86
C TYR A 18 9.83 -0.91 4.62
N LEU A 19 9.32 -0.55 3.44
CA LEU A 19 9.92 -1.03 2.21
C LEU A 19 11.28 -0.41 1.95
N ALA A 20 11.45 0.84 2.33
CA ALA A 20 12.76 1.49 2.17
C ALA A 20 13.82 0.78 2.97
N GLU A 21 13.48 0.33 4.18
CA GLU A 21 14.44 -0.38 5.00
C GLU A 21 14.80 -1.73 4.41
N ARG A 22 13.96 -2.27 3.55
CA ARG A 22 14.22 -3.56 2.93
C ARG A 22 14.86 -3.45 1.56
N GLY A 23 15.29 -2.24 1.20
CA GLY A 23 16.01 -2.05 -0.05
C GLY A 23 15.17 -1.76 -1.26
N GLU A 24 13.91 -1.38 -1.05
CA GLU A 24 13.04 -1.04 -2.16
C GLU A 24 13.55 0.22 -2.85
N GLU A 25 13.69 0.17 -4.18
CA GLU A 25 14.18 1.31 -4.93
C GLU A 25 13.19 2.46 -4.94
N HIS A 26 11.91 2.16 -5.02
CA HIS A 26 10.89 3.18 -5.10
C HIS A 26 9.84 2.93 -4.03
N PRO A 27 10.20 3.16 -2.77
CA PRO A 27 9.29 2.77 -1.69
C PRO A 27 7.96 3.51 -1.71
N ARG A 28 7.97 4.78 -2.09
CA ARG A 28 6.72 5.51 -2.13
C ARG A 28 5.80 5.00 -3.22
N LEU A 29 6.35 4.77 -4.40
CA LEU A 29 5.55 4.26 -5.50
C LEU A 29 5.00 2.89 -5.18
N SER A 30 5.84 2.04 -4.61
CA SER A 30 5.39 0.71 -4.22
C SER A 30 4.27 0.77 -3.19
N ALA A 31 4.41 1.65 -2.20
CA ALA A 31 3.39 1.80 -1.18
C ALA A 31 2.07 2.27 -1.78
N GLU A 32 2.14 3.20 -2.73
CA GLU A 32 0.93 3.68 -3.38
C GLU A 32 0.22 2.56 -4.14
N TRP A 33 0.96 1.78 -4.89
CA TRP A 33 0.36 0.70 -5.65
C TRP A 33 -0.24 -0.37 -4.76
N LEU A 34 0.43 -0.68 -3.65
CA LEU A 34 -0.09 -1.67 -2.72
C LEU A 34 -1.38 -1.18 -2.05
N LEU A 35 -1.42 0.11 -1.69
CA LEU A 35 -2.64 0.67 -1.13
C LEU A 35 -3.77 0.68 -2.15
N CYS A 36 -3.48 1.01 -3.39
CA CYS A 36 -4.49 0.98 -4.44
C CYS A 36 -5.08 -0.42 -4.55
N ALA A 37 -4.25 -1.44 -4.52
CA ALA A 37 -4.72 -2.80 -4.62
C ALA A 37 -5.56 -3.21 -3.41
N ALA A 38 -5.15 -2.76 -2.22
CA ALA A 38 -5.85 -3.14 -1.00
C ALA A 38 -7.18 -2.44 -0.84
N THR A 39 -7.27 -1.19 -1.32
CA THR A 39 -8.49 -0.40 -1.13
C THR A 39 -9.38 -0.35 -2.36
N GLY A 40 -8.83 -0.67 -3.52
CA GLY A 40 -9.59 -0.53 -4.77
C GLY A 40 -9.65 0.89 -5.28
N LEU A 41 -8.91 1.81 -4.69
CA LEU A 41 -8.91 3.20 -5.09
C LEU A 41 -7.81 3.49 -6.10
N ALA A 42 -8.00 4.53 -6.91
CA ALA A 42 -6.94 5.01 -7.78
C ALA A 42 -5.96 5.83 -6.97
N ARG A 43 -4.77 6.08 -7.52
CA ARG A 43 -3.76 6.85 -6.78
C ARG A 43 -4.25 8.23 -6.39
N ILE A 44 -4.95 8.90 -7.29
CA ILE A 44 -5.43 10.24 -6.98
C ILE A 44 -6.44 10.19 -5.84
N ASP A 45 -7.24 9.13 -5.78
CA ASP A 45 -8.22 8.97 -4.71
C ASP A 45 -7.55 8.78 -3.36
N LEU A 46 -6.39 8.13 -3.34
CA LEU A 46 -5.64 7.99 -2.10
C LEU A 46 -5.30 9.35 -1.52
N TYR A 47 -4.83 10.26 -2.38
CA TYR A 47 -4.43 11.57 -1.91
C TYR A 47 -5.62 12.45 -1.54
N MET A 48 -6.76 12.21 -2.15
CA MET A 48 -7.95 12.96 -1.80
C MET A 48 -8.58 12.45 -0.51
N ARG A 49 -8.26 11.22 -0.11
CA ARG A 49 -8.86 10.59 1.06
C ARG A 49 -7.85 10.21 2.12
N MET A 50 -6.77 10.97 2.21
CA MET A 50 -5.68 10.62 3.13
C MET A 50 -6.13 10.52 4.58
N ASP A 51 -7.17 11.25 4.95
CA ASP A 51 -7.66 11.23 6.32
C ASP A 51 -8.65 10.10 6.60
N GLU A 52 -9.04 9.37 5.59
CA GLU A 52 -10.00 8.28 5.81
C GLU A 52 -9.30 7.09 6.44
N THR A 53 -10.05 6.38 7.29
CA THR A 53 -9.47 5.24 7.97
C THR A 53 -9.67 3.97 7.15
N LEU A 54 -8.76 3.03 7.35
CA LEU A 54 -8.85 1.73 6.72
C LEU A 54 -9.54 0.77 7.68
N ASN A 55 -10.37 -0.11 7.14
CA ASN A 55 -11.02 -1.10 7.98
C ASN A 55 -10.08 -2.31 8.17
N ALA A 56 -10.50 -3.24 9.02
CA ALA A 56 -9.64 -4.38 9.37
C ALA A 56 -9.31 -5.23 8.15
N ALA A 57 -10.28 -5.42 7.26
CA ALA A 57 -10.03 -6.23 6.07
C ALA A 57 -9.02 -5.57 5.15
N GLN A 58 -9.12 -4.25 5.00
CA GLN A 58 -8.16 -3.53 4.18
C GLN A 58 -6.77 -3.57 4.77
N LEU A 59 -6.68 -3.45 6.09
CA LEU A 59 -5.38 -3.52 6.77
C LEU A 59 -4.75 -4.90 6.64
N GLU A 60 -5.54 -5.95 6.76
CA GLU A 60 -5.03 -7.30 6.58
C GLU A 60 -4.51 -7.52 5.16
N THR A 61 -5.28 -7.07 4.19
CA THR A 61 -4.88 -7.20 2.79
C THR A 61 -3.59 -6.43 2.53
N MET A 62 -3.51 -5.22 3.08
CA MET A 62 -2.33 -4.39 2.92
C MET A 62 -1.11 -5.01 3.58
N HIS A 63 -1.29 -5.53 4.79
CA HIS A 63 -0.19 -6.15 5.51
C HIS A 63 0.37 -7.33 4.74
N ALA A 64 -0.51 -8.19 4.24
CA ALA A 64 -0.08 -9.35 3.46
C ALA A 64 0.65 -8.92 2.19
N ALA A 65 0.13 -7.88 1.53
CA ALA A 65 0.75 -7.39 0.31
C ALA A 65 2.13 -6.80 0.57
N VAL A 66 2.27 -6.06 1.68
CA VAL A 66 3.55 -5.45 2.03
C VAL A 66 4.59 -6.54 2.31
N VAL A 67 4.18 -7.57 3.04
CA VAL A 67 5.10 -8.67 3.35
C VAL A 67 5.56 -9.37 2.08
N ARG A 68 4.63 -9.61 1.15
CA ARG A 68 5.00 -10.23 -0.11
C ARG A 68 5.96 -9.37 -0.90
N ARG A 69 5.68 -8.07 -0.96
CA ARG A 69 6.56 -7.17 -1.70
C ARG A 69 7.95 -7.14 -1.07
N ALA A 70 8.01 -7.18 0.23
CA ALA A 70 9.28 -7.19 0.93
C ALA A 70 10.09 -8.46 0.62
N LYS A 71 9.40 -9.53 0.25
CA LYS A 71 10.06 -10.76 -0.13
C LYS A 71 10.46 -10.80 -1.60
N GLY A 72 10.19 -9.72 -2.33
CA GLY A 72 10.61 -9.63 -3.72
C GLY A 72 9.52 -9.91 -4.74
N GLU A 73 8.27 -10.08 -4.31
CA GLU A 73 7.20 -10.30 -5.27
C GLU A 73 6.88 -9.01 -6.01
N PRO A 74 6.45 -9.13 -7.28
CA PRO A 74 6.17 -7.93 -8.06
C PRO A 74 4.93 -7.20 -7.55
N LEU A 75 4.86 -5.92 -7.92
CA LEU A 75 3.71 -5.11 -7.55
C LEU A 75 2.48 -5.56 -8.31
N PRO A 76 1.30 -5.39 -7.71
CA PRO A 76 0.05 -5.79 -8.36
C PRO A 76 -0.35 -4.92 -9.55
N VAL A 77 0.44 -3.95 -9.88
CA VAL A 77 0.11 -3.05 -10.96
C VAL A 77 0.18 -3.71 -12.30
N SER A 78 0.73 -4.77 -12.39
CA SER A 78 0.94 -5.33 -13.68
C SER A 78 -0.27 -5.44 -14.56
N TYR A 79 -0.51 -5.08 -14.76
CA TYR A 79 -1.10 -5.00 -15.45
C TYR A 79 -1.18 -4.63 -16.53
N THR A 80 -1.13 -4.70 -16.39
CA THR A 80 -1.07 -4.47 -16.92
C THR A 80 -1.04 -4.27 -17.85
N HIS A 81 -1.26 -4.15 -18.08
CA HIS A 81 -1.37 -3.80 -18.73
C HIS A 81 -1.04 -3.82 -19.75
N LEU A 82 -0.82 -4.16 -19.83
CA LEU A 82 -0.60 -4.12 -20.52
C LEU A 82 -0.46 -4.33 -21.38
N THR A 83 -0.53 -4.61 -21.30
CA THR A 83 -0.47 -4.79 -22.03
C THR A 83 -0.41 -4.60 -22.92
N LEU A 84 -0.38 -4.62 -23.06
CA LEU A 84 -0.35 -4.53 -23.69
C LEU A 84 -0.26 -4.36 -24.33
#